data_43ccdea5985d2def5dc257cfaab99d09
#
_entry.id   43ccdea5985d2def5dc257cfaab99d09
#
_cell.length_a   1.000
_cell.length_b   1.000
_cell.length_c   1.000
_cell.angle_alpha   90.00
_cell.angle_beta   90.00
_cell.angle_gamma   90.00
#
_symmetry.space_group_name_H-M   'P 1'
#
loop_
_entity.id
_entity.type
_entity.pdbx_description
1 polymer ?
#
loop_
_entity_poly.entity_id
_entity_poly.type
_entity_poly.pdbx_seq_one_letter_code
_entity_poly.pdbx_strand_id
1 'polypeptide(L)'
;MRRVQRAVRDEAGMSLVFVGMGLMAFLSASMLAIDVGMLMTARNQAQNSADAGALAGATALLYDSYDDHTSGGPAVTSAITAGLANQVMGSNVSVTPADVQFLPDSTGEVNRVRVTVYRRASRGNPLSTLIARYFGMPTADIAAIATAEASPANAMTCVKPFTIPDRWKEVGSDAPWNGDSVYDAFDNKGVPLPASEADVYIPAYYPGTTTPNPDYTGYNNVKNKGQLLVLRAATGNNINTSFYYSLSMTDDMGGDDYRWNIANCNKSIYKWGDALVQEPGAMEGPTVQGAEELVARDPDARWDGGTVVGSAFGTHSPRVFPIPLYDPQYYDEGKRNGRNASLITANWIGFFLESVVGNGIYGRIIPIAGIRDKNGPQGSAAFPLAIRLVQ
;
A
#
# COMPACT_ATOMS: atom_id res chain seq x y z
N MET A 1 74.84 53.83 -42.44
CA MET A 1 73.38 53.99 -42.50
C MET A 1 72.78 52.73 -43.00
N ARG A 2 72.16 51.97 -42.13
CA ARG A 2 71.00 51.06 -42.26
C ARG A 2 70.86 50.27 -40.95
N ARG A 3 70.48 50.99 -39.91
CA ARG A 3 69.79 50.43 -38.76
C ARG A 3 68.32 50.78 -38.96
N VAL A 4 67.62 49.96 -39.69
CA VAL A 4 66.15 50.04 -39.69
C VAL A 4 65.62 48.65 -39.91
N GLN A 5 64.76 48.27 -38.94
CA GLN A 5 63.80 47.22 -38.99
C GLN A 5 64.28 45.76 -38.92
N ARG A 6 64.75 45.37 -37.77
CA ARG A 6 64.18 44.15 -37.21
C ARG A 6 62.94 44.55 -36.34
N ALA A 7 61.84 44.81 -36.98
CA ALA A 7 60.60 44.63 -36.34
C ALA A 7 60.55 43.16 -36.01
N VAL A 8 60.93 42.85 -34.79
CA VAL A 8 60.81 41.53 -34.24
C VAL A 8 59.28 41.21 -34.34
N ARG A 9 58.97 40.31 -35.24
CA ARG A 9 57.69 39.55 -35.10
C ARG A 9 57.83 38.85 -33.80
N ASP A 10 57.26 39.44 -32.74
CA ASP A 10 57.27 38.87 -31.41
C ASP A 10 56.17 37.80 -31.36
N GLU A 11 56.50 36.67 -32.00
CA GLU A 11 55.62 35.49 -32.03
C GLU A 11 55.45 34.90 -30.63
N ALA A 12 56.36 35.17 -29.71
CA ALA A 12 56.29 34.75 -28.30
C ALA A 12 55.19 35.49 -27.58
N GLY A 13 54.92 36.76 -27.81
CA GLY A 13 53.80 37.51 -27.24
C GLY A 13 52.46 37.03 -27.75
N MET A 14 52.43 36.71 -29.07
CA MET A 14 51.14 36.18 -29.64
C MET A 14 50.80 34.77 -29.11
N SER A 15 51.81 33.90 -28.97
CA SER A 15 51.63 32.57 -28.38
C SER A 15 51.14 32.65 -26.95
N LEU A 16 51.66 33.59 -26.12
CA LEU A 16 51.22 33.80 -24.76
C LEU A 16 49.75 34.22 -24.69
N VAL A 17 49.27 35.08 -25.57
CA VAL A 17 47.88 35.52 -25.66
C VAL A 17 46.97 34.36 -26.06
N PHE A 18 47.36 33.53 -27.05
CA PHE A 18 46.57 32.37 -27.46
C PHE A 18 46.51 31.31 -26.35
N VAL A 19 47.61 31.02 -25.66
CA VAL A 19 47.64 30.09 -24.52
C VAL A 19 46.77 30.62 -23.38
N GLY A 20 46.84 31.92 -23.07
CA GLY A 20 46.02 32.57 -22.05
C GLY A 20 44.50 32.50 -22.35
N MET A 21 44.13 32.82 -23.61
CA MET A 21 42.73 32.69 -24.04
C MET A 21 42.25 31.24 -24.05
N GLY A 22 43.07 30.30 -24.52
CA GLY A 22 42.75 28.87 -24.50
C GLY A 22 42.58 28.32 -23.08
N LEU A 23 43.46 28.73 -22.16
CA LEU A 23 43.37 28.38 -20.75
C LEU A 23 42.06 28.94 -20.10
N MET A 24 41.75 30.22 -20.38
CA MET A 24 40.50 30.83 -19.91
C MET A 24 39.28 30.13 -20.46
N ALA A 25 39.25 29.81 -21.75
CA ALA A 25 38.12 29.06 -22.34
C ALA A 25 37.98 27.67 -21.75
N PHE A 26 39.08 26.95 -21.55
CA PHE A 26 39.09 25.63 -20.92
C PHE A 26 38.62 25.69 -19.46
N LEU A 27 39.13 26.64 -18.66
CA LEU A 27 38.69 26.85 -17.29
C LEU A 27 37.19 27.20 -17.21
N SER A 28 36.72 28.11 -18.08
CA SER A 28 35.33 28.49 -18.15
C SER A 28 34.40 27.29 -18.48
N ALA A 29 34.81 26.46 -19.45
CA ALA A 29 34.08 25.25 -19.80
C ALA A 29 34.05 24.22 -18.64
N SER A 30 35.21 24.01 -17.98
CA SER A 30 35.31 23.11 -16.83
C SER A 30 34.45 23.60 -15.64
N MET A 31 34.44 24.89 -15.39
CA MET A 31 33.64 25.53 -14.35
C MET A 31 32.15 25.39 -14.60
N LEU A 32 31.73 25.59 -15.86
CA LEU A 32 30.32 25.38 -16.25
C LEU A 32 29.92 23.92 -16.04
N ALA A 33 30.77 22.96 -16.34
CA ALA A 33 30.52 21.53 -16.12
C ALA A 33 30.30 21.20 -14.63
N ILE A 34 31.03 21.87 -13.73
CA ILE A 34 30.85 21.70 -12.27
C ILE A 34 29.47 22.18 -11.82
N ASP A 35 29.04 23.39 -12.21
CA ASP A 35 27.72 23.92 -11.84
C ASP A 35 26.60 23.07 -12.43
N VAL A 36 26.69 22.62 -13.68
CA VAL A 36 25.73 21.73 -14.31
C VAL A 36 25.66 20.40 -13.56
N GLY A 37 26.81 19.80 -13.22
CA GLY A 37 26.86 18.56 -12.43
C GLY A 37 26.21 18.72 -11.05
N MET A 38 26.46 19.83 -10.38
CA MET A 38 25.83 20.18 -9.10
C MET A 38 24.31 20.35 -9.25
N LEU A 39 23.83 21.02 -10.29
CA LEU A 39 22.40 21.20 -10.56
C LEU A 39 21.71 19.85 -10.86
N MET A 40 22.34 18.97 -11.61
CA MET A 40 21.82 17.63 -11.88
C MET A 40 21.71 16.80 -10.59
N THR A 41 22.76 16.84 -9.75
CA THR A 41 22.74 16.17 -8.45
C THR A 41 21.62 16.73 -7.55
N ALA A 42 21.51 18.04 -7.47
CA ALA A 42 20.48 18.70 -6.69
C ALA A 42 19.06 18.36 -7.20
N ARG A 43 18.86 18.23 -8.51
CA ARG A 43 17.59 17.82 -9.10
C ARG A 43 17.24 16.38 -8.74
N ASN A 44 18.20 15.46 -8.76
CA ASN A 44 17.99 14.08 -8.35
C ASN A 44 17.64 13.98 -6.85
N GLN A 45 18.33 14.75 -6.00
CA GLN A 45 18.00 14.81 -4.56
C GLN A 45 16.61 15.41 -4.31
N ALA A 46 16.23 16.45 -5.05
CA ALA A 46 14.89 17.02 -4.99
C ALA A 46 13.82 16.02 -5.45
N GLN A 47 14.11 15.21 -6.48
CA GLN A 47 13.20 14.15 -6.91
C GLN A 47 13.01 13.11 -5.81
N ASN A 48 14.09 12.64 -5.17
CA ASN A 48 14.01 11.72 -4.04
C ASN A 48 13.15 12.29 -2.90
N SER A 49 13.27 13.59 -2.63
CA SER A 49 12.45 14.28 -1.64
C SER A 49 10.96 14.30 -2.03
N ALA A 50 10.65 14.60 -3.29
CA ALA A 50 9.28 14.58 -3.80
C ALA A 50 8.68 13.16 -3.78
N ASP A 51 9.46 12.16 -4.20
CA ASP A 51 9.06 10.75 -4.20
C ASP A 51 8.75 10.26 -2.77
N ALA A 52 9.64 10.58 -1.81
CA ALA A 52 9.42 10.24 -0.40
C ALA A 52 8.16 10.91 0.15
N GLY A 53 7.94 12.19 -0.17
CA GLY A 53 6.74 12.92 0.23
C GLY A 53 5.46 12.30 -0.37
N ALA A 54 5.45 12.03 -1.67
CA ALA A 54 4.31 11.43 -2.34
C ALA A 54 3.97 10.04 -1.79
N LEU A 55 4.98 9.18 -1.60
CA LEU A 55 4.78 7.85 -1.02
C LEU A 55 4.27 7.91 0.41
N ALA A 56 4.81 8.80 1.25
CA ALA A 56 4.34 8.97 2.63
C ALA A 56 2.89 9.47 2.68
N GLY A 57 2.52 10.41 1.81
CA GLY A 57 1.14 10.87 1.69
C GLY A 57 0.18 9.76 1.26
N ALA A 58 0.53 8.97 0.24
CA ALA A 58 -0.27 7.82 -0.19
C ALA A 58 -0.34 6.73 0.90
N THR A 59 0.73 6.54 1.68
CA THR A 59 0.74 5.62 2.82
C THR A 59 -0.23 6.07 3.92
N ALA A 60 -0.30 7.36 4.21
CA ALA A 60 -1.23 7.88 5.19
C ALA A 60 -2.70 7.79 4.72
N LEU A 61 -2.97 7.90 3.42
CA LEU A 61 -4.30 7.58 2.87
C LEU A 61 -4.70 6.14 3.17
N LEU A 62 -3.75 5.19 3.08
CA LEU A 62 -4.05 3.79 3.36
C LEU A 62 -4.31 3.51 4.84
N TYR A 63 -3.44 3.99 5.74
CA TYR A 63 -3.41 3.54 7.13
C TYR A 63 -4.17 4.47 8.09
N ASP A 64 -4.14 5.78 7.83
CA ASP A 64 -4.69 6.77 8.74
C ASP A 64 -6.12 7.17 8.35
N SER A 65 -6.29 7.83 7.22
CA SER A 65 -7.61 8.26 6.73
C SER A 65 -7.61 8.38 5.20
N TYR A 66 -8.41 7.55 4.55
CA TYR A 66 -8.55 7.55 3.09
C TYR A 66 -9.27 8.79 2.56
N ASP A 67 -10.26 9.28 3.29
CA ASP A 67 -11.14 10.37 2.83
C ASP A 67 -10.68 11.76 3.32
N ASP A 68 -9.66 11.85 4.19
CA ASP A 68 -9.18 13.13 4.71
C ASP A 68 -8.15 13.77 3.77
N HIS A 69 -8.66 14.59 2.85
CA HIS A 69 -7.87 15.37 1.88
C HIS A 69 -7.65 16.82 2.33
N THR A 70 -7.88 17.13 3.60
CA THR A 70 -7.71 18.49 4.13
C THR A 70 -6.24 18.88 4.23
N SER A 71 -5.96 20.18 4.23
CA SER A 71 -4.59 20.71 4.32
C SER A 71 -3.87 20.41 5.64
N GLY A 72 -4.60 20.02 6.68
CA GLY A 72 -4.09 19.56 7.98
C GLY A 72 -4.21 18.05 8.19
N GLY A 73 -4.75 17.33 7.22
CA GLY A 73 -4.97 15.89 7.30
C GLY A 73 -3.68 15.06 7.35
N PRO A 74 -3.80 13.77 7.72
CA PRO A 74 -2.67 12.86 7.87
C PRO A 74 -1.82 12.75 6.61
N ALA A 75 -2.44 12.67 5.44
CA ALA A 75 -1.75 12.53 4.17
C ALA A 75 -0.88 13.76 3.84
N VAL A 76 -1.39 14.98 4.08
CA VAL A 76 -0.62 16.21 3.85
C VAL A 76 0.51 16.33 4.85
N THR A 77 0.25 16.05 6.14
CA THR A 77 1.26 16.12 7.20
C THR A 77 2.40 15.13 6.97
N SER A 78 2.07 13.89 6.61
CA SER A 78 3.06 12.83 6.32
C SER A 78 3.88 13.16 5.07
N ALA A 79 3.23 13.68 4.02
CA ALA A 79 3.90 14.09 2.79
C ALA A 79 4.92 15.20 3.03
N ILE A 80 4.55 16.22 3.79
CA ILE A 80 5.45 17.33 4.14
C ILE A 80 6.61 16.82 5.00
N THR A 81 6.32 16.05 6.04
CA THR A 81 7.35 15.52 6.96
C THR A 81 8.39 14.69 6.23
N ALA A 82 7.96 13.77 5.37
CA ALA A 82 8.85 12.91 4.60
C ALA A 82 9.62 13.70 3.52
N GLY A 83 8.97 14.65 2.86
CA GLY A 83 9.63 15.54 1.91
C GLY A 83 10.73 16.37 2.54
N LEU A 84 10.50 16.92 3.74
CA LEU A 84 11.48 17.73 4.48
C LEU A 84 12.63 16.91 5.08
N ALA A 85 12.45 15.59 5.28
CA ALA A 85 13.49 14.71 5.83
C ALA A 85 14.69 14.55 4.89
N ASN A 86 14.49 14.77 3.58
CA ASN A 86 15.54 14.67 2.58
C ASN A 86 16.12 16.06 2.27
N GLN A 87 17.44 16.18 2.40
CA GLN A 87 18.14 17.42 2.09
C GLN A 87 18.59 17.45 0.62
N VAL A 88 18.60 18.66 0.05
CA VAL A 88 19.13 18.95 -1.28
C VAL A 88 20.33 19.85 -1.12
N MET A 89 21.51 19.33 -1.47
CA MET A 89 22.81 20.03 -1.30
C MET A 89 23.00 20.59 0.11
N GLY A 90 22.70 19.75 1.15
CA GLY A 90 22.87 20.09 2.56
C GLY A 90 21.85 21.05 3.15
N SER A 91 20.75 21.33 2.46
CA SER A 91 19.67 22.19 2.95
C SER A 91 18.31 21.59 2.68
N ASN A 92 17.32 21.87 3.51
CA ASN A 92 15.97 21.39 3.34
C ASN A 92 15.31 22.00 2.10
N VAL A 93 14.46 21.24 1.46
CA VAL A 93 13.52 21.74 0.45
C VAL A 93 12.43 22.61 1.10
N SER A 94 11.69 23.35 0.31
CA SER A 94 10.45 23.99 0.74
C SER A 94 9.28 23.19 0.21
N VAL A 95 8.42 22.77 1.11
CA VAL A 95 7.15 22.09 0.84
C VAL A 95 6.12 22.64 1.85
N THR A 96 4.93 22.99 1.38
CA THR A 96 3.82 23.52 2.18
C THR A 96 2.55 22.72 1.87
N PRO A 97 1.48 22.82 2.66
CA PRO A 97 0.21 22.15 2.34
C PRO A 97 -0.33 22.47 0.93
N ALA A 98 -0.09 23.66 0.40
CA ALA A 98 -0.50 24.03 -0.94
C ALA A 98 0.28 23.31 -2.06
N ASP A 99 1.42 22.73 -1.72
CA ASP A 99 2.27 21.99 -2.65
C ASP A 99 1.94 20.47 -2.67
N VAL A 100 0.98 20.05 -1.84
CA VAL A 100 0.41 18.70 -1.79
C VAL A 100 -0.97 18.74 -2.41
N GLN A 101 -1.17 17.96 -3.47
CA GLN A 101 -2.43 17.92 -4.22
C GLN A 101 -2.98 16.51 -4.28
N PHE A 102 -4.29 16.37 -4.13
CA PHE A 102 -5.00 15.14 -4.34
C PHE A 102 -5.58 15.09 -5.75
N LEU A 103 -5.38 14.00 -6.46
CA LEU A 103 -5.79 13.85 -7.84
C LEU A 103 -6.60 12.56 -8.02
N PRO A 104 -7.57 12.57 -8.93
CA PRO A 104 -8.28 11.36 -9.29
C PRO A 104 -7.41 10.40 -10.11
N ASP A 105 -7.68 9.12 -9.96
CA ASP A 105 -7.16 8.09 -10.86
C ASP A 105 -8.00 7.98 -12.14
N SER A 106 -7.76 6.93 -12.94
CA SER A 106 -8.51 6.68 -14.18
C SER A 106 -9.98 6.30 -13.97
N THR A 107 -10.38 5.98 -12.75
CA THR A 107 -11.76 5.66 -12.38
C THR A 107 -12.53 6.84 -11.82
N GLY A 108 -11.84 7.94 -11.53
CA GLY A 108 -12.39 9.13 -10.89
C GLY A 108 -12.23 9.15 -9.36
N GLU A 109 -11.68 8.09 -8.76
CA GLU A 109 -11.38 8.03 -7.33
C GLU A 109 -10.18 8.90 -6.99
N VAL A 110 -10.33 9.75 -5.97
CA VAL A 110 -9.27 10.67 -5.50
C VAL A 110 -8.32 9.92 -4.56
N ASN A 111 -7.40 9.17 -5.14
CA ASN A 111 -6.49 8.27 -4.44
C ASN A 111 -5.00 8.53 -4.76
N ARG A 112 -4.69 9.66 -5.44
CA ARG A 112 -3.32 10.05 -5.80
C ARG A 112 -2.89 11.26 -5.00
N VAL A 113 -1.67 11.20 -4.49
CA VAL A 113 -1.01 12.30 -3.78
C VAL A 113 0.14 12.79 -4.63
N ARG A 114 0.04 14.03 -5.11
CA ARG A 114 1.11 14.73 -5.83
C ARG A 114 1.80 15.70 -4.89
N VAL A 115 3.12 15.62 -4.82
CA VAL A 115 3.94 16.50 -4.01
C VAL A 115 4.92 17.26 -4.91
N THR A 116 4.97 18.57 -4.73
CA THR A 116 5.96 19.44 -5.39
C THR A 116 6.90 20.00 -4.33
N VAL A 117 8.19 19.79 -4.52
CA VAL A 117 9.22 20.34 -3.64
C VAL A 117 10.03 21.41 -4.37
N TYR A 118 10.49 22.40 -3.62
CA TYR A 118 11.17 23.56 -4.19
C TYR A 118 12.47 23.89 -3.48
N ARG A 119 13.48 24.28 -4.26
CA ARG A 119 14.63 25.07 -3.87
C ARG A 119 14.66 26.28 -4.79
N ARG A 120 14.05 27.41 -4.39
CA ARG A 120 13.89 28.58 -5.23
C ARG A 120 13.91 29.88 -4.47
N ALA A 121 14.28 30.97 -5.15
CA ALA A 121 14.40 32.30 -4.58
C ALA A 121 13.08 32.82 -3.97
N SER A 122 11.94 32.56 -4.62
CA SER A 122 10.61 32.97 -4.13
C SER A 122 10.18 32.28 -2.83
N ARG A 123 10.88 31.22 -2.43
CA ARG A 123 10.68 30.50 -1.14
C ARG A 123 11.82 30.75 -0.16
N GLY A 124 12.74 31.68 -0.47
CA GLY A 124 13.87 32.03 0.38
C GLY A 124 14.97 30.96 0.49
N ASN A 125 14.96 29.93 -0.34
CA ASN A 125 15.91 28.81 -0.28
C ASN A 125 16.47 28.36 -1.64
N PRO A 126 16.93 29.29 -2.53
CA PRO A 126 17.48 28.91 -3.83
C PRO A 126 18.78 28.12 -3.66
N LEU A 127 19.18 27.40 -4.71
CA LEU A 127 20.47 26.75 -4.75
C LEU A 127 21.54 27.76 -5.12
N SER A 128 22.60 27.87 -4.31
CA SER A 128 23.75 28.71 -4.62
C SER A 128 24.60 28.05 -5.72
N THR A 129 24.97 28.81 -6.74
CA THR A 129 25.89 28.36 -7.77
C THR A 129 27.33 28.60 -7.31
N LEU A 130 28.28 27.81 -7.80
CA LEU A 130 29.71 27.95 -7.48
C LEU A 130 30.41 28.94 -8.39
N ILE A 131 30.25 28.78 -9.68
CA ILE A 131 30.98 29.50 -10.69
C ILE A 131 30.06 30.45 -11.47
N ALA A 132 28.83 30.05 -11.77
CA ALA A 132 27.89 30.90 -12.48
C ALA A 132 27.60 32.22 -11.75
N ARG A 133 27.84 32.27 -10.42
CA ARG A 133 27.75 33.47 -9.59
C ARG A 133 28.70 34.60 -10.08
N TYR A 134 29.87 34.25 -10.62
CA TYR A 134 30.84 35.22 -11.15
C TYR A 134 30.40 35.78 -12.52
N PHE A 135 29.44 35.15 -13.16
CA PHE A 135 28.80 35.56 -14.40
C PHE A 135 27.42 36.19 -14.22
N GLY A 136 27.12 36.63 -12.99
CA GLY A 136 25.86 37.31 -12.67
C GLY A 136 24.66 36.37 -12.35
N MET A 137 24.90 35.07 -12.20
CA MET A 137 23.90 34.06 -11.83
C MET A 137 24.23 33.44 -10.47
N PRO A 138 24.01 34.14 -9.35
CA PRO A 138 24.45 33.69 -8.02
C PRO A 138 23.63 32.50 -7.49
N THR A 139 22.42 32.30 -8.00
CA THR A 139 21.49 31.24 -7.56
C THR A 139 20.79 30.59 -8.73
N ALA A 140 20.34 29.37 -8.52
CA ALA A 140 19.49 28.64 -9.44
C ALA A 140 18.26 28.09 -8.71
N ASP A 141 17.14 28.03 -9.40
CA ASP A 141 15.87 27.48 -8.90
C ASP A 141 15.70 26.03 -9.36
N ILE A 142 15.30 25.16 -8.44
CA ILE A 142 14.98 23.77 -8.70
C ILE A 142 13.60 23.46 -8.14
N ALA A 143 12.86 22.68 -8.89
CA ALA A 143 11.63 22.02 -8.44
C ALA A 143 11.63 20.57 -8.90
N ALA A 144 11.00 19.72 -8.10
CA ALA A 144 10.72 18.34 -8.45
C ALA A 144 9.27 18.00 -8.06
N ILE A 145 8.67 17.11 -8.83
CA ILE A 145 7.28 16.70 -8.66
C ILE A 145 7.24 15.17 -8.66
N ALA A 146 6.52 14.61 -7.71
CA ALA A 146 6.21 13.20 -7.68
C ALA A 146 4.73 12.98 -7.41
N THR A 147 4.20 11.89 -7.92
CA THR A 147 2.83 11.45 -7.63
C THR A 147 2.88 10.01 -7.18
N ALA A 148 2.26 9.70 -6.07
CA ALA A 148 2.02 8.33 -5.62
C ALA A 148 0.52 8.04 -5.59
N GLU A 149 0.16 6.80 -5.79
CA GLU A 149 -1.22 6.31 -5.83
C GLU A 149 -1.41 5.22 -4.81
N ALA A 150 -2.49 5.29 -4.04
CA ALA A 150 -3.01 4.23 -3.19
C ALA A 150 -4.14 3.52 -3.95
N SER A 151 -3.79 2.59 -4.85
CA SER A 151 -4.74 1.91 -5.72
C SER A 151 -5.15 0.55 -5.16
N PRO A 152 -6.39 0.07 -5.42
CA PRO A 152 -6.81 -1.26 -4.99
C PRO A 152 -5.87 -2.37 -5.48
N ALA A 153 -5.46 -3.23 -4.56
CA ALA A 153 -4.68 -4.42 -4.83
C ALA A 153 -5.54 -5.51 -5.47
N ASN A 154 -4.92 -6.45 -6.14
CA ASN A 154 -5.57 -7.64 -6.69
C ASN A 154 -4.80 -8.92 -6.37
N ALA A 155 -3.80 -8.80 -5.50
CA ALA A 155 -3.01 -9.90 -4.98
C ALA A 155 -2.51 -9.59 -3.56
N MET A 156 -2.13 -10.64 -2.83
CA MET A 156 -1.67 -10.55 -1.45
C MET A 156 -0.55 -11.56 -1.21
N THR A 157 0.33 -11.25 -0.27
CA THR A 157 1.35 -12.17 0.28
C THR A 157 1.26 -12.21 1.80
N CYS A 158 1.98 -13.10 2.45
CA CYS A 158 1.92 -13.33 3.90
C CYS A 158 0.50 -13.66 4.42
N VAL A 159 -0.33 -14.20 3.56
CA VAL A 159 -1.70 -14.62 3.87
C VAL A 159 -1.67 -15.74 4.91
N LYS A 160 -2.55 -15.70 5.91
CA LYS A 160 -2.64 -16.75 6.92
C LYS A 160 -3.42 -17.97 6.40
N PRO A 161 -3.09 -19.20 6.92
CA PRO A 161 -3.64 -20.46 6.41
C PRO A 161 -5.06 -20.73 6.91
N PHE A 162 -5.90 -19.71 7.01
CA PHE A 162 -7.32 -19.83 7.30
C PHE A 162 -8.12 -18.75 6.61
N THR A 163 -9.31 -19.08 6.19
CA THR A 163 -10.22 -18.18 5.47
C THR A 163 -11.57 -18.10 6.18
N ILE A 164 -12.20 -16.96 6.11
CA ILE A 164 -13.54 -16.72 6.62
C ILE A 164 -14.47 -16.33 5.47
N PRO A 165 -15.80 -16.45 5.64
CA PRO A 165 -16.71 -16.00 4.60
C PRO A 165 -16.59 -14.48 4.40
N ASP A 166 -16.74 -14.04 3.17
CA ASP A 166 -16.90 -12.61 2.91
C ASP A 166 -18.27 -12.15 3.42
N ARG A 167 -18.42 -10.86 3.67
CA ARG A 167 -19.64 -10.30 4.24
C ARG A 167 -20.75 -10.26 3.19
N TRP A 168 -21.96 -10.56 3.62
CA TRP A 168 -23.20 -10.46 2.85
C TRP A 168 -24.15 -9.44 3.47
N LYS A 169 -25.23 -9.16 2.78
CA LYS A 169 -26.37 -8.40 3.30
C LYS A 169 -27.34 -9.39 3.91
N GLU A 170 -27.49 -9.33 5.23
CA GLU A 170 -28.46 -10.09 6.00
C GLU A 170 -29.88 -9.61 5.71
N VAL A 171 -30.80 -10.54 5.48
CA VAL A 171 -32.20 -10.25 5.15
C VAL A 171 -33.11 -11.07 6.07
N GLY A 172 -34.32 -10.57 6.35
CA GLY A 172 -35.32 -11.30 7.15
C GLY A 172 -35.21 -11.05 8.64
N SER A 173 -35.53 -12.08 9.44
CA SER A 173 -35.61 -11.98 10.90
C SER A 173 -34.27 -11.80 11.59
N ASP A 174 -33.20 -12.20 10.94
CA ASP A 174 -31.83 -12.22 11.49
C ASP A 174 -31.05 -10.93 11.18
N ALA A 175 -31.66 -10.03 10.40
CA ALA A 175 -31.10 -8.70 10.16
C ALA A 175 -31.16 -7.83 11.44
N PRO A 176 -30.13 -6.95 11.66
CA PRO A 176 -28.98 -6.69 10.79
C PRO A 176 -27.84 -7.70 10.97
N TRP A 177 -26.95 -7.80 9.97
CA TRP A 177 -25.72 -8.59 10.02
C TRP A 177 -24.92 -8.35 11.31
N ASN A 178 -24.46 -9.42 11.95
CA ASN A 178 -23.71 -9.40 13.20
C ASN A 178 -22.62 -10.50 13.22
N GLY A 179 -21.90 -10.63 14.34
CA GLY A 179 -20.81 -11.59 14.49
C GLY A 179 -21.21 -13.07 14.53
N ASP A 180 -22.49 -13.38 14.59
CA ASP A 180 -23.04 -14.74 14.63
C ASP A 180 -24.03 -15.02 13.47
N SER A 181 -24.13 -14.11 12.49
CA SER A 181 -24.96 -14.28 11.29
C SER A 181 -24.58 -15.54 10.52
N VAL A 182 -25.61 -16.21 9.97
CA VAL A 182 -25.48 -17.42 9.16
C VAL A 182 -26.00 -17.10 7.76
N TYR A 183 -25.24 -17.42 6.73
CA TYR A 183 -25.63 -17.19 5.34
C TYR A 183 -26.74 -18.15 4.92
N ASP A 184 -27.90 -17.63 4.66
CA ASP A 184 -29.13 -18.36 4.31
C ASP A 184 -29.72 -17.83 2.99
N ALA A 185 -29.30 -18.40 1.86
CA ALA A 185 -29.88 -18.10 0.54
C ALA A 185 -30.88 -19.19 0.08
N PHE A 186 -30.82 -20.36 0.68
CA PHE A 186 -31.62 -21.55 0.31
C PHE A 186 -32.16 -22.27 1.55
N ASP A 187 -33.26 -22.98 1.38
CA ASP A 187 -33.79 -23.88 2.41
C ASP A 187 -32.94 -25.17 2.53
N ASN A 188 -33.30 -26.02 3.51
CA ASN A 188 -32.64 -27.30 3.76
C ASN A 188 -32.74 -28.31 2.58
N LYS A 189 -33.59 -28.03 1.60
CA LYS A 189 -33.75 -28.85 0.38
C LYS A 189 -33.05 -28.27 -0.83
N GLY A 190 -32.37 -27.12 -0.65
CA GLY A 190 -31.67 -26.42 -1.72
C GLY A 190 -32.60 -25.60 -2.61
N VAL A 191 -33.81 -25.28 -2.16
CA VAL A 191 -34.73 -24.39 -2.86
C VAL A 191 -34.41 -22.94 -2.45
N PRO A 192 -34.25 -21.99 -3.40
CA PRO A 192 -34.01 -20.58 -3.08
C PRO A 192 -35.11 -20.05 -2.13
N LEU A 193 -34.71 -19.37 -1.06
CA LEU A 193 -35.63 -18.68 -0.18
C LEU A 193 -36.28 -17.48 -0.88
N PRO A 194 -37.47 -17.03 -0.43
CA PRO A 194 -38.05 -15.78 -0.90
C PRO A 194 -37.11 -14.59 -0.72
N ALA A 195 -37.15 -13.60 -1.61
CA ALA A 195 -36.31 -12.41 -1.52
C ALA A 195 -36.45 -11.58 -0.22
N SER A 196 -37.53 -11.84 0.56
CA SER A 196 -37.74 -11.27 1.90
C SER A 196 -36.99 -11.98 3.01
N GLU A 197 -36.41 -13.14 2.74
CA GLU A 197 -35.73 -14.01 3.70
C GLU A 197 -34.32 -14.39 3.25
N ALA A 198 -34.10 -14.46 1.95
CA ALA A 198 -32.82 -14.85 1.37
C ALA A 198 -31.74 -13.77 1.58
N ASP A 199 -30.61 -14.17 2.13
CA ASP A 199 -29.43 -13.34 2.22
C ASP A 199 -28.86 -13.04 0.83
N VAL A 200 -28.25 -11.86 0.70
CA VAL A 200 -27.74 -11.37 -0.58
C VAL A 200 -26.23 -11.16 -0.51
N TYR A 201 -25.52 -11.97 -1.28
CA TYR A 201 -24.11 -11.71 -1.56
C TYR A 201 -23.95 -11.15 -2.97
N ILE A 202 -23.30 -9.99 -3.08
CA ILE A 202 -22.93 -9.37 -4.35
C ILE A 202 -21.40 -9.38 -4.45
N PRO A 203 -20.83 -10.09 -5.41
CA PRO A 203 -19.36 -10.20 -5.54
C PRO A 203 -18.72 -8.89 -5.96
N ALA A 204 -17.40 -8.77 -5.71
CA ALA A 204 -16.61 -7.57 -6.00
C ALA A 204 -16.52 -7.21 -7.48
N TYR A 205 -16.83 -8.12 -8.36
CA TYR A 205 -16.89 -7.91 -9.81
C TYR A 205 -18.23 -8.40 -10.36
N TYR A 206 -18.70 -7.79 -11.43
CA TYR A 206 -19.86 -8.32 -12.15
C TYR A 206 -19.57 -9.74 -12.65
N PRO A 207 -20.53 -10.66 -12.57
CA PRO A 207 -20.35 -12.06 -12.96
C PRO A 207 -19.73 -12.22 -14.36
N GLY A 208 -18.68 -13.03 -14.46
CA GLY A 208 -17.97 -13.29 -15.72
C GLY A 208 -17.14 -12.13 -16.27
N THR A 209 -16.94 -11.08 -15.49
CA THR A 209 -16.15 -9.90 -15.89
C THR A 209 -15.05 -9.58 -14.89
N THR A 210 -14.21 -8.61 -15.25
CA THR A 210 -13.21 -8.01 -14.37
C THR A 210 -13.56 -6.54 -14.03
N THR A 211 -14.81 -6.15 -14.28
CA THR A 211 -15.30 -4.81 -13.95
C THR A 211 -15.76 -4.78 -12.51
N PRO A 212 -15.21 -3.89 -11.66
CA PRO A 212 -15.61 -3.77 -10.26
C PRO A 212 -17.10 -3.47 -10.13
N ASN A 213 -17.75 -4.13 -9.16
CA ASN A 213 -19.15 -3.95 -8.86
C ASN A 213 -19.30 -2.96 -7.68
N PRO A 214 -19.90 -1.79 -7.87
CA PRO A 214 -20.07 -0.80 -6.81
C PRO A 214 -21.04 -1.25 -5.71
N ASP A 215 -21.93 -2.22 -6.01
CA ASP A 215 -22.90 -2.76 -5.08
C ASP A 215 -22.37 -3.92 -4.22
N TYR A 216 -21.07 -4.18 -4.30
CA TYR A 216 -20.38 -5.23 -3.53
C TYR A 216 -20.75 -5.17 -2.05
N THR A 217 -21.23 -6.29 -1.52
CA THR A 217 -21.69 -6.39 -0.12
C THR A 217 -20.61 -6.79 0.87
N GLY A 218 -19.49 -7.32 0.39
CA GLY A 218 -18.41 -7.88 1.19
C GLY A 218 -17.68 -6.86 2.08
N TYR A 219 -16.70 -7.35 2.82
CA TYR A 219 -15.90 -6.50 3.69
C TYR A 219 -15.12 -5.44 2.88
N ASN A 220 -15.08 -4.24 3.46
CA ASN A 220 -14.27 -3.14 2.95
C ASN A 220 -13.21 -2.78 4.00
N ASN A 221 -11.95 -2.82 3.61
CA ASN A 221 -10.82 -2.61 4.52
C ASN A 221 -10.82 -1.22 5.20
N VAL A 222 -11.40 -0.22 4.55
CA VAL A 222 -11.52 1.14 5.11
C VAL A 222 -12.77 1.27 5.96
N LYS A 223 -13.94 0.94 5.40
CA LYS A 223 -15.24 1.14 6.08
C LYS A 223 -15.45 0.24 7.30
N ASN A 224 -14.84 -0.96 7.29
CA ASN A 224 -14.95 -1.91 8.40
C ASN A 224 -13.76 -1.84 9.38
N LYS A 225 -12.89 -0.82 9.27
CA LYS A 225 -11.75 -0.62 10.19
C LYS A 225 -12.24 -0.60 11.64
N GLY A 226 -11.59 -1.40 12.50
CA GLY A 226 -11.89 -1.50 13.92
C GLY A 226 -13.02 -2.47 14.28
N GLN A 227 -13.71 -3.04 13.28
CA GLN A 227 -14.74 -4.04 13.55
C GLN A 227 -14.11 -5.27 14.23
N LEU A 228 -14.67 -5.68 15.36
CA LEU A 228 -14.26 -6.88 16.08
C LEU A 228 -14.77 -8.13 15.34
N LEU A 229 -13.87 -9.08 15.16
CA LEU A 229 -14.19 -10.43 14.70
C LEU A 229 -13.74 -11.44 15.74
N VAL A 230 -14.55 -12.48 15.93
CA VAL A 230 -14.24 -13.63 16.80
C VAL A 230 -14.24 -14.87 15.92
N LEU A 231 -13.07 -15.46 15.71
CA LEU A 231 -12.88 -16.56 14.77
C LEU A 231 -12.76 -17.88 15.50
N ARG A 232 -13.50 -18.90 15.05
CA ARG A 232 -13.52 -20.26 15.57
C ARG A 232 -13.43 -21.25 14.41
N ALA A 233 -12.91 -22.43 14.67
CA ALA A 233 -12.92 -23.49 13.67
C ALA A 233 -14.36 -23.81 13.23
N ALA A 234 -14.57 -23.96 11.93
CA ALA A 234 -15.88 -24.27 11.38
C ALA A 234 -16.40 -25.60 11.90
N THR A 235 -17.64 -25.62 12.37
CA THR A 235 -18.36 -26.80 12.84
C THR A 235 -19.66 -26.97 12.07
N GLY A 236 -19.91 -28.16 11.54
CA GLY A 236 -21.11 -28.41 10.74
C GLY A 236 -21.02 -27.84 9.32
N ASN A 237 -22.20 -27.62 8.71
CA ASN A 237 -22.30 -27.21 7.28
C ASN A 237 -22.70 -25.75 7.07
N ASN A 238 -22.91 -25.00 8.15
CA ASN A 238 -23.36 -23.61 8.06
C ASN A 238 -22.20 -22.68 7.73
N ILE A 239 -22.48 -21.68 6.90
CA ILE A 239 -21.57 -20.58 6.64
C ILE A 239 -21.88 -19.51 7.70
N ASN A 240 -20.98 -19.38 8.70
CA ASN A 240 -21.16 -18.44 9.81
C ASN A 240 -20.02 -17.42 9.80
N THR A 241 -20.32 -16.17 10.12
CA THR A 241 -19.36 -15.06 10.16
C THR A 241 -18.17 -15.30 11.07
N SER A 242 -18.36 -16.11 12.13
CA SER A 242 -17.31 -16.46 13.10
C SER A 242 -16.51 -17.70 12.70
N PHE A 243 -16.88 -18.41 11.63
CA PHE A 243 -16.24 -19.67 11.29
C PHE A 243 -15.11 -19.50 10.28
N TYR A 244 -13.93 -20.04 10.60
CA TYR A 244 -12.86 -20.15 9.64
C TYR A 244 -12.71 -21.59 9.12
N TYR A 245 -12.28 -21.72 7.87
CA TYR A 245 -11.78 -22.96 7.30
C TYR A 245 -10.27 -22.91 7.21
N SER A 246 -9.62 -24.00 7.65
CA SER A 246 -8.17 -24.18 7.54
C SER A 246 -7.76 -24.40 6.08
N LEU A 247 -6.63 -23.79 5.67
CA LEU A 247 -6.09 -23.84 4.32
C LEU A 247 -4.69 -24.47 4.30
N SER A 248 -4.45 -25.29 3.30
CA SER A 248 -3.10 -25.72 2.93
C SER A 248 -2.45 -24.65 2.07
N MET A 249 -1.30 -24.14 2.50
CA MET A 249 -0.58 -23.05 1.84
C MET A 249 0.66 -23.55 1.06
N THR A 250 1.03 -24.79 1.24
CA THR A 250 2.18 -25.44 0.64
C THR A 250 1.77 -26.85 0.19
N ASP A 251 2.68 -27.55 -0.50
CA ASP A 251 2.47 -28.96 -0.84
C ASP A 251 2.57 -29.88 0.38
N ASP A 252 3.15 -29.36 1.49
CA ASP A 252 3.19 -30.05 2.79
C ASP A 252 1.88 -29.81 3.53
N MET A 253 1.30 -30.88 4.06
CA MET A 253 0.06 -30.84 4.84
C MET A 253 0.33 -31.27 6.28
N GLY A 254 -0.44 -30.75 7.20
CA GLY A 254 -0.40 -31.14 8.59
C GLY A 254 -0.28 -30.00 9.59
N GLY A 255 -0.49 -30.30 10.86
CA GLY A 255 -0.60 -29.29 11.91
C GLY A 255 0.64 -28.46 12.13
N ASP A 256 1.84 -29.01 11.93
CA ASP A 256 3.10 -28.30 12.15
C ASP A 256 3.38 -27.30 11.04
N ASP A 257 3.15 -27.66 9.76
CA ASP A 257 3.28 -26.75 8.62
C ASP A 257 2.21 -25.65 8.71
N TYR A 258 0.97 -26.03 9.01
CA TYR A 258 -0.13 -25.09 9.20
C TYR A 258 0.19 -24.06 10.31
N ARG A 259 0.67 -24.51 11.47
CA ARG A 259 1.09 -23.63 12.58
C ARG A 259 2.24 -22.72 12.17
N TRP A 260 3.23 -23.25 11.43
CA TRP A 260 4.34 -22.47 10.93
C TRP A 260 3.86 -21.32 10.01
N ASN A 261 2.91 -21.59 9.12
CA ASN A 261 2.32 -20.59 8.23
C ASN A 261 1.50 -19.52 9.00
N ILE A 262 0.93 -19.84 10.16
CA ILE A 262 0.34 -18.83 11.05
C ILE A 262 1.43 -17.95 11.66
N ALA A 263 2.44 -18.55 12.25
CA ALA A 263 3.49 -17.84 12.98
C ALA A 263 4.42 -17.03 12.07
N ASN A 264 4.52 -17.38 10.79
CA ASN A 264 5.45 -16.78 9.85
C ASN A 264 4.74 -16.19 8.62
N CYS A 265 5.52 -15.56 7.73
CA CYS A 265 5.04 -15.04 6.46
C CYS A 265 5.34 -16.05 5.35
N ASN A 266 4.33 -16.68 4.81
CA ASN A 266 4.44 -17.40 3.54
C ASN A 266 4.50 -16.37 2.41
N LYS A 267 5.55 -16.45 1.59
CA LYS A 267 5.82 -15.51 0.50
C LYS A 267 5.06 -15.82 -0.79
N SER A 268 4.25 -16.86 -0.82
CA SER A 268 3.39 -17.17 -1.95
C SER A 268 2.43 -16.01 -2.22
N ILE A 269 2.16 -15.75 -3.48
CA ILE A 269 1.27 -14.68 -3.91
C ILE A 269 -0.08 -15.31 -4.23
N TYR A 270 -1.11 -14.86 -3.53
CA TYR A 270 -2.51 -15.21 -3.73
C TYR A 270 -3.21 -14.11 -4.49
N LYS A 271 -3.93 -14.46 -5.56
CA LYS A 271 -4.66 -13.53 -6.40
C LYS A 271 -6.16 -13.65 -6.16
N TRP A 272 -6.89 -12.61 -6.49
CA TRP A 272 -8.34 -12.70 -6.55
C TRP A 272 -8.79 -13.81 -7.50
N GLY A 273 -9.78 -14.61 -7.05
CA GLY A 273 -10.30 -15.75 -7.80
C GLY A 273 -9.50 -17.05 -7.68
N ASP A 274 -8.34 -17.03 -7.02
CA ASP A 274 -7.57 -18.25 -6.77
C ASP A 274 -8.36 -19.23 -5.91
N ALA A 275 -8.27 -20.51 -6.24
CA ALA A 275 -8.83 -21.58 -5.43
C ALA A 275 -8.04 -21.71 -4.11
N LEU A 276 -8.76 -21.78 -3.01
CA LEU A 276 -8.20 -22.01 -1.68
C LEU A 276 -8.34 -23.50 -1.33
N VAL A 277 -7.21 -24.17 -1.16
CA VAL A 277 -7.17 -25.60 -0.84
C VAL A 277 -7.40 -25.79 0.66
N GLN A 278 -8.42 -26.56 1.04
CA GLN A 278 -8.68 -26.84 2.44
C GLN A 278 -7.64 -27.82 3.00
N GLU A 279 -7.15 -27.50 4.21
CA GLU A 279 -6.37 -28.42 5.00
C GLU A 279 -7.30 -29.48 5.62
N PRO A 280 -6.97 -30.78 5.57
CA PRO A 280 -7.76 -31.80 6.21
C PRO A 280 -7.88 -31.60 7.73
N GLY A 281 -9.12 -31.53 8.25
CA GLY A 281 -9.39 -31.31 9.65
C GLY A 281 -9.59 -29.84 10.03
N ALA A 282 -10.11 -29.61 11.23
CA ALA A 282 -10.47 -28.26 11.69
C ALA A 282 -9.25 -27.42 12.13
N MET A 283 -8.07 -28.03 12.31
CA MET A 283 -6.79 -27.40 12.71
C MET A 283 -6.91 -26.45 13.92
N GLU A 284 -7.89 -26.68 14.81
CA GLU A 284 -8.18 -25.78 15.93
C GLU A 284 -6.98 -25.62 16.87
N GLY A 285 -6.35 -26.73 17.30
CA GLY A 285 -5.16 -26.68 18.15
C GLY A 285 -3.97 -25.95 17.53
N PRO A 286 -3.55 -26.32 16.30
CA PRO A 286 -2.48 -25.60 15.58
C PRO A 286 -2.78 -24.13 15.35
N THR A 287 -4.07 -23.75 15.14
CA THR A 287 -4.46 -22.34 14.98
C THR A 287 -4.27 -21.57 16.27
N VAL A 288 -4.73 -22.09 17.38
CA VAL A 288 -4.57 -21.47 18.72
C VAL A 288 -3.08 -21.32 19.04
N GLN A 289 -2.28 -22.37 18.89
CA GLN A 289 -0.84 -22.32 19.17
C GLN A 289 -0.09 -21.29 18.30
N GLY A 290 -0.38 -21.26 17.00
CA GLY A 290 0.24 -20.29 16.09
C GLY A 290 -0.17 -18.84 16.40
N ALA A 291 -1.42 -18.62 16.79
CA ALA A 291 -1.89 -17.31 17.22
C ALA A 291 -1.29 -16.87 18.57
N GLU A 292 -1.16 -17.77 19.54
CA GLU A 292 -0.46 -17.51 20.80
C GLU A 292 1.03 -17.17 20.59
N GLU A 293 1.71 -17.82 19.63
CA GLU A 293 3.07 -17.47 19.27
C GLU A 293 3.17 -16.03 18.73
N LEU A 294 2.21 -15.60 17.93
CA LEU A 294 2.18 -14.20 17.43
C LEU A 294 1.96 -13.20 18.55
N VAL A 295 1.05 -13.51 19.50
CA VAL A 295 0.83 -12.67 20.70
C VAL A 295 2.10 -12.60 21.55
N ALA A 296 2.78 -13.73 21.76
CA ALA A 296 4.02 -13.78 22.54
C ALA A 296 5.19 -13.01 21.91
N ARG A 297 5.21 -12.87 20.58
CA ARG A 297 6.24 -12.08 19.87
C ARG A 297 6.08 -10.56 20.05
N ASP A 298 4.87 -10.10 20.29
CA ASP A 298 4.56 -8.66 20.43
C ASP A 298 3.48 -8.45 21.52
N PRO A 299 3.81 -8.76 22.79
CA PRO A 299 2.82 -8.83 23.87
C PRO A 299 2.16 -7.52 24.21
N ASP A 300 2.86 -6.39 24.03
CA ASP A 300 2.37 -5.06 24.40
C ASP A 300 1.53 -4.38 23.31
N ALA A 301 1.46 -4.98 22.12
CA ALA A 301 0.62 -4.47 21.04
C ALA A 301 -0.87 -4.58 21.43
N ARG A 302 -1.59 -3.48 21.34
CA ARG A 302 -3.02 -3.40 21.65
C ARG A 302 -3.74 -2.43 20.72
N TRP A 303 -5.04 -2.62 20.61
CA TRP A 303 -5.89 -1.69 19.87
C TRP A 303 -6.25 -0.49 20.75
N ASP A 304 -5.98 0.71 20.24
CA ASP A 304 -6.34 1.96 20.92
C ASP A 304 -6.49 3.09 19.89
N GLY A 305 -7.52 3.94 20.07
CA GLY A 305 -7.74 5.11 19.20
C GLY A 305 -7.93 4.79 17.71
N GLY A 306 -8.38 3.56 17.35
CA GLY A 306 -8.56 3.16 15.95
C GLY A 306 -7.29 2.64 15.26
N THR A 307 -6.24 2.34 16.02
CA THR A 307 -4.97 1.83 15.51
C THR A 307 -4.29 0.87 16.49
N VAL A 308 -3.21 0.23 16.06
CA VAL A 308 -2.38 -0.62 16.91
C VAL A 308 -1.30 0.23 17.56
N VAL A 309 -1.25 0.19 18.89
CA VAL A 309 -0.24 0.91 19.70
C VAL A 309 0.53 -0.07 20.58
N GLY A 310 1.69 0.38 21.11
CA GLY A 310 2.52 -0.40 22.04
C GLY A 310 3.33 -1.52 21.39
N SER A 311 3.28 -1.69 20.08
CA SER A 311 4.06 -2.69 19.38
C SER A 311 5.56 -2.39 19.45
N ALA A 312 6.36 -3.41 19.79
CA ALA A 312 7.83 -3.35 19.70
C ALA A 312 8.35 -3.25 18.26
N PHE A 313 7.50 -3.55 17.27
CA PHE A 313 7.80 -3.54 15.83
C PHE A 313 7.27 -2.26 15.13
N GLY A 314 6.77 -1.28 15.88
CA GLY A 314 6.17 -0.07 15.34
C GLY A 314 4.93 -0.39 14.51
N THR A 315 4.91 0.04 13.25
CA THR A 315 3.78 -0.19 12.32
C THR A 315 3.74 -1.60 11.71
N HIS A 316 4.70 -2.47 12.02
CA HIS A 316 4.87 -3.81 11.42
C HIS A 316 4.70 -4.92 12.46
N SER A 317 3.74 -4.80 13.37
CA SER A 317 3.45 -5.85 14.34
C SER A 317 3.20 -7.19 13.64
N PRO A 318 3.83 -8.30 14.10
CA PRO A 318 3.55 -9.63 13.58
C PRO A 318 2.12 -10.10 13.84
N ARG A 319 1.40 -9.39 14.71
CA ARG A 319 -0.02 -9.62 15.02
C ARG A 319 -0.97 -8.97 14.00
N VAL A 320 -0.43 -8.20 13.02
CA VAL A 320 -1.17 -7.65 11.89
C VAL A 320 -0.85 -8.45 10.65
N PHE A 321 -1.87 -9.08 10.06
CA PHE A 321 -1.70 -9.97 8.92
C PHE A 321 -2.95 -10.04 8.04
N PRO A 322 -2.82 -10.42 6.75
CA PRO A 322 -3.95 -10.63 5.86
C PRO A 322 -4.64 -11.96 6.10
N ILE A 323 -5.97 -11.93 6.07
CA ILE A 323 -6.83 -13.12 6.01
C ILE A 323 -7.54 -13.11 4.65
N PRO A 324 -7.49 -14.21 3.86
CA PRO A 324 -8.30 -14.35 2.66
C PRO A 324 -9.76 -14.54 3.03
N LEU A 325 -10.63 -14.00 2.20
CA LEU A 325 -12.07 -14.17 2.31
C LEU A 325 -12.57 -15.03 1.16
N TYR A 326 -13.45 -15.97 1.44
CA TYR A 326 -14.06 -16.77 0.39
C TYR A 326 -15.47 -16.28 0.06
N ASP A 327 -15.89 -16.52 -1.19
CA ASP A 327 -17.25 -16.25 -1.68
C ASP A 327 -18.26 -17.21 -1.06
N PRO A 328 -19.17 -16.73 -0.17
CA PRO A 328 -20.12 -17.57 0.53
C PRO A 328 -21.18 -18.18 -0.40
N GLN A 329 -21.61 -17.44 -1.43
CA GLN A 329 -22.61 -17.92 -2.38
C GLN A 329 -22.02 -19.03 -3.25
N TYR A 330 -20.83 -18.81 -3.82
CA TYR A 330 -20.15 -19.82 -4.64
C TYR A 330 -19.91 -21.11 -3.86
N TYR A 331 -19.51 -20.99 -2.60
CA TYR A 331 -19.28 -22.13 -1.73
C TYR A 331 -20.59 -22.88 -1.42
N ASP A 332 -21.67 -22.16 -1.05
CA ASP A 332 -22.96 -22.79 -0.74
C ASP A 332 -23.60 -23.48 -1.96
N GLU A 333 -23.58 -22.83 -3.12
CA GLU A 333 -24.03 -23.44 -4.39
C GLU A 333 -23.23 -24.71 -4.72
N GLY A 334 -21.93 -24.70 -4.48
CA GLY A 334 -21.06 -25.86 -4.69
C GLY A 334 -21.45 -27.07 -3.86
N LYS A 335 -21.79 -26.86 -2.59
CA LYS A 335 -22.29 -27.93 -1.70
C LYS A 335 -23.59 -28.56 -2.19
N ARG A 336 -24.49 -27.75 -2.71
CA ARG A 336 -25.85 -28.16 -3.09
C ARG A 336 -25.91 -28.83 -4.47
N ASN A 337 -25.09 -28.41 -5.39
CA ASN A 337 -25.12 -28.89 -6.79
C ASN A 337 -24.27 -30.15 -7.03
N GLY A 338 -23.81 -30.84 -5.97
CA GLY A 338 -22.93 -32.01 -6.10
C GLY A 338 -21.55 -31.72 -6.66
N ARG A 339 -21.24 -30.45 -6.91
CA ARG A 339 -19.89 -29.97 -7.16
C ARG A 339 -19.15 -30.00 -5.82
N ASN A 340 -17.87 -30.43 -5.85
CA ASN A 340 -17.04 -30.29 -4.65
C ASN A 340 -17.08 -28.82 -4.19
N ALA A 341 -17.48 -28.59 -2.95
CA ALA A 341 -17.48 -27.26 -2.39
C ALA A 341 -16.08 -26.69 -2.46
N SER A 342 -15.87 -25.67 -3.29
CA SER A 342 -14.59 -25.03 -3.49
C SER A 342 -14.62 -23.66 -2.86
N LEU A 343 -13.60 -23.34 -2.09
CA LEU A 343 -13.35 -21.99 -1.61
C LEU A 343 -12.57 -21.23 -2.68
N ILE A 344 -13.06 -20.06 -3.07
CA ILE A 344 -12.36 -19.15 -3.97
C ILE A 344 -12.11 -17.82 -3.27
N THR A 345 -10.96 -17.22 -3.54
CA THR A 345 -10.60 -15.92 -2.95
C THR A 345 -11.49 -14.82 -3.50
N ALA A 346 -12.33 -14.25 -2.65
CA ALA A 346 -13.21 -13.13 -2.98
C ALA A 346 -12.59 -11.77 -2.66
N ASN A 347 -11.85 -11.69 -1.55
CA ASN A 347 -11.20 -10.47 -1.04
C ASN A 347 -10.13 -10.86 0.00
N TRP A 348 -9.49 -9.85 0.61
CA TRP A 348 -8.63 -9.97 1.78
C TRP A 348 -8.96 -8.87 2.77
N ILE A 349 -8.84 -9.15 4.06
CA ILE A 349 -8.85 -8.15 5.11
C ILE A 349 -7.54 -8.19 5.88
N GLY A 350 -7.09 -7.02 6.34
CA GLY A 350 -6.12 -6.96 7.41
C GLY A 350 -6.78 -7.31 8.73
N PHE A 351 -6.09 -8.08 9.53
CA PHE A 351 -6.56 -8.51 10.84
C PHE A 351 -5.48 -8.26 11.88
N PHE A 352 -5.82 -7.49 12.91
CA PHE A 352 -5.00 -7.34 14.09
C PHE A 352 -5.46 -8.34 15.15
N LEU A 353 -4.62 -9.30 15.48
CA LEU A 353 -4.86 -10.28 16.54
C LEU A 353 -4.75 -9.64 17.92
N GLU A 354 -5.87 -9.42 18.60
CA GLU A 354 -5.91 -8.85 19.95
C GLU A 354 -5.60 -9.88 21.03
N SER A 355 -6.25 -11.03 20.98
CA SER A 355 -6.10 -12.08 22.00
C SER A 355 -6.56 -13.43 21.50
N VAL A 356 -6.17 -14.47 22.24
CA VAL A 356 -6.69 -15.83 22.11
C VAL A 356 -7.33 -16.18 23.42
N VAL A 357 -8.62 -16.59 23.40
CA VAL A 357 -9.37 -16.99 24.60
C VAL A 357 -10.07 -18.32 24.35
N GLY A 358 -9.63 -19.38 25.04
CA GLY A 358 -10.03 -20.74 24.72
C GLY A 358 -9.65 -21.07 23.26
N ASN A 359 -10.62 -21.48 22.46
CA ASN A 359 -10.43 -21.81 21.05
C ASN A 359 -10.80 -20.63 20.11
N GLY A 360 -11.13 -19.47 20.68
CA GLY A 360 -11.49 -18.27 19.94
C GLY A 360 -10.32 -17.35 19.71
N ILE A 361 -10.19 -16.87 18.47
CA ILE A 361 -9.23 -15.86 18.04
C ILE A 361 -9.95 -14.53 17.93
N TYR A 362 -9.57 -13.58 18.75
CA TYR A 362 -10.19 -12.25 18.82
C TYR A 362 -9.30 -11.24 18.12
N GLY A 363 -9.89 -10.44 17.25
CA GLY A 363 -9.12 -9.38 16.58
C GLY A 363 -9.99 -8.42 15.81
N ARG A 364 -9.34 -7.43 15.22
CA ARG A 364 -10.02 -6.32 14.52
C ARG A 364 -9.55 -6.17 13.10
N ILE A 365 -10.49 -5.75 12.25
CA ILE A 365 -10.17 -5.37 10.88
C ILE A 365 -9.31 -4.11 10.91
N ILE A 366 -8.20 -4.14 10.17
CA ILE A 366 -7.26 -3.03 10.01
C ILE A 366 -6.85 -2.93 8.54
N PRO A 367 -6.70 -1.73 7.98
CA PRO A 367 -6.15 -1.58 6.65
C PRO A 367 -4.74 -2.18 6.54
N ILE A 368 -4.47 -2.85 5.43
CA ILE A 368 -3.16 -3.43 5.09
C ILE A 368 -2.78 -3.12 3.66
N ALA A 369 -1.47 -3.11 3.41
CA ALA A 369 -0.97 -3.00 2.05
C ALA A 369 -1.07 -4.34 1.31
N GLY A 370 -1.56 -4.28 0.07
CA GLY A 370 -1.60 -5.41 -0.85
C GLY A 370 -0.64 -5.24 -2.03
N ILE A 371 -0.72 -6.14 -3.00
CA ILE A 371 0.10 -6.14 -4.20
C ILE A 371 -0.79 -5.82 -5.41
N ARG A 372 -0.30 -4.96 -6.30
CA ARG A 372 -0.93 -4.70 -7.59
C ARG A 372 -0.22 -5.53 -8.67
N ASP A 373 -0.82 -6.66 -9.06
CA ASP A 373 -0.42 -7.39 -10.25
C ASP A 373 -0.92 -6.66 -11.50
N LYS A 374 0.01 -6.19 -12.33
CA LYS A 374 -0.31 -5.42 -13.54
C LYS A 374 -1.11 -6.23 -14.58
N ASN A 375 -0.98 -7.55 -14.54
CA ASN A 375 -1.65 -8.47 -15.47
C ASN A 375 -3.01 -8.95 -14.94
N GLY A 376 -3.33 -8.65 -13.69
CA GLY A 376 -4.59 -9.01 -13.06
C GLY A 376 -5.67 -7.95 -13.26
N PRO A 377 -6.92 -8.24 -12.88
CA PRO A 377 -8.03 -7.30 -12.95
C PRO A 377 -7.76 -6.05 -12.11
N GLN A 378 -8.42 -4.95 -12.41
CA GLN A 378 -8.41 -3.79 -11.53
C GLN A 378 -9.03 -4.18 -10.19
N GLY A 379 -8.35 -3.91 -9.05
CA GLY A 379 -8.91 -4.21 -7.75
C GLY A 379 -10.20 -3.41 -7.46
N SER A 380 -11.10 -4.01 -6.70
CA SER A 380 -12.28 -3.29 -6.17
C SER A 380 -11.83 -2.29 -5.08
N ALA A 381 -12.52 -1.16 -4.97
CA ALA A 381 -12.26 -0.16 -3.93
C ALA A 381 -12.38 -0.69 -2.48
N ALA A 382 -13.02 -1.86 -2.30
CA ALA A 382 -13.11 -2.54 -1.01
C ALA A 382 -11.87 -3.35 -0.63
N PHE A 383 -10.99 -3.61 -1.58
CA PHE A 383 -9.79 -4.44 -1.38
C PHE A 383 -8.70 -3.68 -0.62
N PRO A 384 -7.69 -4.38 -0.07
CA PRO A 384 -6.47 -3.73 0.40
C PRO A 384 -5.87 -2.83 -0.66
N LEU A 385 -5.15 -1.78 -0.26
CA LEU A 385 -4.56 -0.84 -1.20
C LEU A 385 -3.09 -1.18 -1.46
N ALA A 386 -2.64 -0.97 -2.68
CA ALA A 386 -1.24 -1.02 -3.06
C ALA A 386 -0.72 0.40 -3.29
N ILE A 387 0.46 0.70 -2.76
CA ILE A 387 1.08 2.02 -2.88
C ILE A 387 2.16 1.96 -3.95
N ARG A 388 2.13 2.91 -4.89
CA ARG A 388 3.14 3.01 -5.95
C ARG A 388 3.35 4.44 -6.41
N LEU A 389 4.55 4.74 -6.89
CA LEU A 389 4.78 5.94 -7.67
C LEU A 389 4.12 5.80 -9.05
N VAL A 390 3.49 6.86 -9.50
CA VAL A 390 2.90 7.00 -10.84
C VAL A 390 3.44 8.26 -11.51
N GLN A 391 3.60 8.19 -12.83
CA GLN A 391 4.08 9.35 -13.61
C GLN A 391 2.92 10.17 -14.13
#